data_0c80dee26b0cfda9230d7865e55a518e
#
_entry.id   0c80dee26b0cfda9230d7865e55a518e
#
_cell.length_a   1.000
_cell.length_b   1.000
_cell.length_c   1.000
_cell.angle_alpha   90.00
_cell.angle_beta   90.00
_cell.angle_gamma   90.00
#
_symmetry.space_group_name_H-M   'P 1'
#
loop_
_entity.id
_entity.type
_entity.pdbx_description
1 polymer ?
#
loop_
_entity_poly.entity_id
_entity_poly.type
_entity_poly.pdbx_seq_one_letter_code
_entity_poly.pdbx_strand_id
1 'polypeptide(L)'
;MKKISLQKMKKVMLSGGILLTGLLTFGFSENASAHGYVESPASRSFLCKQGVNVNCGPVQYEPQSVEGIGGFPQLGPSDGQIAGAGHFPALDAQSVDRWKKVTLNGGTNTFKWKLTAPHSTKEWKYYITKKDWNPNMPLTRSSLDLVPFYVKNDGGVRPGTTVTHEANVPTDRSGYHLILAVWEIADTGNAFYQVIDVNLVNNGLNSNFAFNNVVQVPTLF
;
A
#
# COMPACT_ATOMS: atom_id res chain seq x y z
N MET A 1 73.88 19.62 66.45
CA MET A 1 73.60 21.08 66.70
C MET A 1 72.66 21.58 65.59
N LYS A 2 71.61 22.33 66.00
CA LYS A 2 70.72 23.23 65.26
C LYS A 2 69.72 22.53 64.30
N LYS A 3 68.48 22.43 64.72
CA LYS A 3 67.34 23.41 64.78
C LYS A 3 66.61 23.43 63.40
N ILE A 4 65.43 22.85 63.36
CA ILE A 4 64.07 23.44 63.38
C ILE A 4 63.81 24.46 62.25
N SER A 5 62.79 24.22 61.44
CA SER A 5 61.77 25.15 61.07
C SER A 5 60.75 24.41 60.16
N LEU A 6 59.65 23.99 60.69
CA LEU A 6 58.33 24.69 60.78
C LEU A 6 57.73 25.09 59.42
N GLN A 7 56.76 24.35 59.08
CA GLN A 7 55.45 24.73 58.46
C GLN A 7 55.48 25.69 57.28
N LYS A 8 54.85 25.22 56.22
CA LYS A 8 53.73 25.94 55.62
C LYS A 8 52.75 24.93 54.97
N MET A 9 51.68 24.70 55.67
CA MET A 9 50.44 24.13 55.07
C MET A 9 49.95 25.13 54.04
N LYS A 10 50.02 24.76 52.76
CA LYS A 10 49.26 25.44 51.75
C LYS A 10 47.95 24.68 51.58
N LYS A 11 46.86 25.33 51.94
CA LYS A 11 45.51 24.94 51.63
C LYS A 11 45.39 24.85 50.11
N VAL A 12 45.19 23.62 49.58
CA VAL A 12 44.75 23.42 48.23
C VAL A 12 43.21 23.51 48.26
N MET A 13 42.70 24.61 47.75
CA MET A 13 41.27 24.76 47.45
C MET A 13 40.95 23.75 46.36
N LEU A 14 40.15 22.76 46.73
CA LEU A 14 39.52 21.84 45.78
C LEU A 14 38.35 22.59 45.14
N SER A 15 38.60 23.24 44.00
CA SER A 15 37.56 23.77 43.15
C SER A 15 36.86 22.60 42.50
N GLY A 16 35.67 22.26 43.01
CA GLY A 16 34.79 21.26 42.41
C GLY A 16 34.32 21.71 41.01
N GLY A 17 34.95 21.22 40.01
CA GLY A 17 34.43 21.25 38.64
C GLY A 17 33.28 20.27 38.53
N ILE A 18 32.05 20.77 38.49
CA ILE A 18 30.90 19.97 38.09
C ILE A 18 31.06 19.67 36.59
N LEU A 19 31.55 18.49 36.27
CA LEU A 19 31.47 17.94 34.93
C LEU A 19 29.99 17.62 34.64
N LEU A 20 29.32 18.57 33.97
CA LEU A 20 28.03 18.38 33.38
C LEU A 20 28.22 17.44 32.19
N THR A 21 28.21 16.12 32.42
CA THR A 21 28.11 15.09 31.38
C THR A 21 26.72 15.22 30.78
N GLY A 22 26.61 16.02 29.71
CA GLY A 22 25.46 16.03 28.86
C GLY A 22 25.29 14.62 28.26
N LEU A 23 24.31 13.90 28.79
CA LEU A 23 23.83 12.66 28.19
C LEU A 23 23.20 13.06 26.85
N LEU A 24 23.98 13.03 25.77
CA LEU A 24 23.44 12.99 24.41
C LEU A 24 22.68 11.71 24.27
N THR A 25 21.40 11.70 24.62
CA THR A 25 20.48 10.66 24.17
C THR A 25 20.39 10.79 22.65
N PHE A 26 21.21 10.03 21.95
CA PHE A 26 20.92 9.69 20.57
C PHE A 26 19.57 8.99 20.60
N GLY A 27 18.53 9.73 20.34
CA GLY A 27 17.24 9.14 20.01
C GLY A 27 17.47 8.29 18.77
N PHE A 28 17.61 6.98 18.95
CA PHE A 28 17.40 6.06 17.87
C PHE A 28 15.95 6.27 17.47
N SER A 29 15.73 6.96 16.36
CA SER A 29 14.47 6.89 15.65
C SER A 29 14.35 5.42 15.27
N GLU A 30 13.64 4.64 16.09
CA GLU A 30 13.14 3.36 15.62
C GLU A 30 12.32 3.72 14.39
N ASN A 31 12.81 3.31 13.22
CA ASN A 31 12.00 3.34 12.02
C ASN A 31 10.85 2.38 12.29
N ALA A 32 9.79 2.90 12.90
CA ALA A 32 8.57 2.15 13.12
C ALA A 32 8.00 1.84 11.73
N SER A 33 8.40 0.70 11.21
CA SER A 33 7.98 0.23 9.90
C SER A 33 6.51 -0.17 10.00
N ALA A 34 5.64 0.54 9.30
CA ALA A 34 4.26 0.14 9.09
C ALA A 34 4.24 -1.15 8.26
N HIS A 35 3.26 -2.02 8.47
CA HIS A 35 3.11 -3.23 7.64
C HIS A 35 1.64 -3.62 7.52
N GLY A 36 1.20 -3.91 6.30
CA GLY A 36 -0.17 -4.35 6.08
C GLY A 36 -0.44 -4.80 4.65
N TYR A 37 -1.49 -5.58 4.48
CA TYR A 37 -1.97 -6.05 3.17
C TYR A 37 -3.49 -6.14 3.14
N VAL A 38 -4.08 -6.13 1.94
CA VAL A 38 -5.51 -6.37 1.76
C VAL A 38 -5.77 -7.88 1.77
N GLU A 39 -6.53 -8.31 2.78
CA GLU A 39 -6.92 -9.71 2.98
C GLU A 39 -8.16 -10.07 2.17
N SER A 40 -9.11 -9.12 2.05
CA SER A 40 -10.36 -9.33 1.29
C SER A 40 -10.82 -8.00 0.65
N PRO A 41 -11.17 -8.00 -0.64
CA PRO A 41 -10.85 -9.00 -1.64
C PRO A 41 -9.34 -9.22 -1.71
N ALA A 42 -8.89 -10.49 -1.84
CA ALA A 42 -7.49 -10.85 -1.66
C ALA A 42 -6.56 -10.12 -2.64
N SER A 43 -5.56 -9.41 -2.11
CA SER A 43 -4.56 -8.72 -2.93
C SER A 43 -3.59 -9.71 -3.59
N ARG A 44 -2.92 -9.23 -4.65
CA ARG A 44 -1.90 -9.97 -5.40
C ARG A 44 -0.83 -10.55 -4.48
N SER A 45 -0.30 -9.73 -3.55
CA SER A 45 0.71 -10.14 -2.57
C SER A 45 0.18 -11.16 -1.56
N PHE A 46 -1.07 -11.02 -1.12
CA PHE A 46 -1.69 -11.98 -0.22
C PHE A 46 -1.95 -13.33 -0.90
N LEU A 47 -2.38 -13.35 -2.15
CA LEU A 47 -2.51 -14.58 -2.95
C LEU A 47 -1.13 -15.24 -3.20
N CYS A 48 -0.04 -14.48 -3.27
CA CYS A 48 1.31 -15.00 -3.29
C CYS A 48 1.66 -15.73 -1.99
N LYS A 49 1.35 -15.12 -0.85
CA LYS A 49 1.54 -15.77 0.47
C LYS A 49 0.77 -17.07 0.60
N GLN A 50 -0.43 -17.13 0.01
CA GLN A 50 -1.28 -18.32 0.03
C GLN A 50 -0.82 -19.40 -0.97
N GLY A 51 0.18 -19.14 -1.80
CA GLY A 51 0.64 -20.06 -2.85
C GLY A 51 -0.32 -20.18 -4.03
N VAL A 52 -1.36 -19.32 -4.10
CA VAL A 52 -2.32 -19.26 -5.22
C VAL A 52 -1.69 -18.57 -6.43
N ASN A 53 -0.98 -17.46 -6.21
CA ASN A 53 -0.08 -16.87 -7.17
C ASN A 53 1.31 -17.48 -6.99
N VAL A 54 1.99 -17.77 -8.09
CA VAL A 54 3.34 -18.37 -8.10
C VAL A 54 4.36 -17.39 -8.71
N ASN A 55 5.66 -17.67 -8.54
CA ASN A 55 6.76 -16.85 -9.06
C ASN A 55 6.69 -15.39 -8.57
N CYS A 56 6.35 -15.21 -7.30
CA CYS A 56 6.15 -13.90 -6.68
C CYS A 56 7.43 -13.29 -6.10
N GLY A 57 8.53 -14.05 -6.07
CA GLY A 57 9.76 -13.60 -5.40
C GLY A 57 9.58 -13.46 -3.88
N PRO A 58 10.34 -12.56 -3.23
CA PRO A 58 10.36 -12.43 -1.76
C PRO A 58 9.00 -12.07 -1.14
N VAL A 59 8.13 -11.35 -1.88
CA VAL A 59 6.84 -10.88 -1.35
C VAL A 59 5.92 -12.01 -0.87
N GLN A 60 6.12 -13.24 -1.32
CA GLN A 60 5.36 -14.40 -0.82
C GLN A 60 5.56 -14.64 0.68
N TYR A 61 6.67 -14.21 1.24
CA TYR A 61 6.98 -14.34 2.67
C TYR A 61 6.62 -13.07 3.46
N GLU A 62 6.50 -11.93 2.78
CA GLU A 62 6.27 -10.63 3.38
C GLU A 62 5.24 -9.77 2.61
N PRO A 63 4.00 -10.26 2.38
CA PRO A 63 2.99 -9.54 1.61
C PRO A 63 2.60 -8.20 2.23
N GLN A 64 2.93 -8.00 3.52
CA GLN A 64 2.69 -6.77 4.27
C GLN A 64 3.72 -5.66 3.97
N SER A 65 4.84 -5.97 3.29
CA SER A 65 5.99 -5.06 3.12
C SER A 65 5.99 -4.32 1.78
N VAL A 66 4.87 -4.31 1.02
CA VAL A 66 4.78 -3.60 -0.27
C VAL A 66 4.62 -2.11 0.00
N GLU A 67 5.71 -1.49 0.43
CA GLU A 67 5.83 -0.09 0.82
C GLU A 67 6.67 0.67 -0.21
N GLY A 68 6.34 1.93 -0.46
CA GLY A 68 7.06 2.83 -1.35
C GLY A 68 6.78 4.28 -1.03
N ILE A 69 7.29 5.20 -1.84
CA ILE A 69 7.04 6.64 -1.71
C ILE A 69 5.54 6.89 -1.71
N GLY A 70 5.04 7.71 -0.77
CA GLY A 70 3.64 8.11 -0.66
C GLY A 70 3.27 9.25 -1.61
N GLY A 71 2.03 9.75 -1.46
CA GLY A 71 1.52 10.90 -2.22
C GLY A 71 0.95 10.54 -3.60
N PHE A 72 0.57 9.28 -3.79
CA PHE A 72 -0.05 8.84 -5.05
C PHE A 72 -1.41 9.57 -5.30
N PRO A 73 -1.71 10.05 -6.54
CA PRO A 73 -1.01 9.77 -7.78
C PRO A 73 0.09 10.78 -8.17
N GLN A 74 0.23 11.93 -7.48
CA GLN A 74 1.17 12.99 -7.87
C GLN A 74 2.63 12.57 -7.66
N LEU A 75 2.87 11.80 -6.60
CA LEU A 75 4.13 11.16 -6.25
C LEU A 75 3.93 9.63 -6.26
N GLY A 76 4.77 8.92 -5.52
CA GLY A 76 4.67 7.46 -5.42
C GLY A 76 5.63 6.72 -6.33
N PRO A 77 5.49 5.39 -6.45
CA PRO A 77 6.34 4.58 -7.31
C PRO A 77 6.23 4.99 -8.77
N SER A 78 7.29 4.78 -9.54
CA SER A 78 7.32 5.06 -10.98
C SER A 78 6.30 4.21 -11.74
N ASP A 79 5.84 4.72 -12.88
CA ASP A 79 4.99 3.96 -13.80
C ASP A 79 5.68 2.66 -14.21
N GLY A 80 4.93 1.57 -14.21
CA GLY A 80 5.45 0.22 -14.42
C GLY A 80 6.01 -0.46 -13.16
N GLN A 81 6.13 0.27 -12.03
CA GLN A 81 6.61 -0.24 -10.74
C GLN A 81 5.60 -0.03 -9.60
N ILE A 82 4.38 0.36 -9.94
CA ILE A 82 3.34 0.71 -8.95
C ILE A 82 2.91 -0.51 -8.15
N ALA A 83 2.76 -1.67 -8.79
CA ALA A 83 2.27 -2.88 -8.13
C ALA A 83 3.28 -3.46 -7.13
N GLY A 84 4.56 -3.27 -7.40
CA GLY A 84 5.66 -3.69 -6.53
C GLY A 84 6.18 -2.58 -5.61
N ALA A 85 5.55 -1.40 -5.65
CA ALA A 85 5.95 -0.21 -4.88
C ALA A 85 7.41 0.22 -5.13
N GLY A 86 8.01 -0.18 -6.25
CA GLY A 86 9.41 0.05 -6.59
C GLY A 86 10.40 -0.93 -5.94
N HIS A 87 9.93 -1.85 -5.09
CA HIS A 87 10.77 -2.77 -4.31
C HIS A 87 10.54 -4.27 -4.62
N PHE A 88 9.36 -4.63 -5.12
CA PHE A 88 8.98 -6.02 -5.44
C PHE A 88 8.70 -6.20 -6.93
N PRO A 89 9.73 -6.21 -7.82
CA PRO A 89 9.54 -6.21 -9.27
C PRO A 89 8.75 -7.41 -9.80
N ALA A 90 8.72 -8.53 -9.07
CA ALA A 90 7.90 -9.68 -9.46
C ALA A 90 6.39 -9.35 -9.48
N LEU A 91 5.93 -8.40 -8.65
CA LEU A 91 4.54 -7.94 -8.63
C LEU A 91 4.18 -7.03 -9.82
N ASP A 92 5.19 -6.46 -10.49
CA ASP A 92 4.97 -5.55 -11.63
C ASP A 92 4.73 -6.30 -12.94
N ALA A 93 5.04 -7.61 -12.98
CA ALA A 93 4.74 -8.45 -14.13
C ALA A 93 3.24 -8.42 -14.43
N GLN A 94 2.87 -8.09 -15.68
CA GLN A 94 1.47 -7.90 -16.04
C GLN A 94 1.14 -8.54 -17.38
N SER A 95 0.18 -9.47 -17.36
CA SER A 95 -0.53 -9.98 -18.52
C SER A 95 -1.92 -10.46 -18.10
N VAL A 96 -2.79 -10.67 -19.07
CA VAL A 96 -4.16 -11.12 -18.82
C VAL A 96 -4.24 -12.42 -18.00
N ASP A 97 -3.25 -13.30 -18.13
CA ASP A 97 -3.24 -14.63 -17.49
C ASP A 97 -2.26 -14.75 -16.32
N ARG A 98 -1.50 -13.68 -16.00
CA ARG A 98 -0.43 -13.74 -15.00
C ARG A 98 -0.94 -13.95 -13.58
N TRP A 99 -2.04 -13.32 -13.22
CA TRP A 99 -2.52 -13.25 -11.84
C TRP A 99 -3.89 -13.91 -11.67
N LYS A 100 -4.09 -14.56 -10.53
CA LYS A 100 -5.41 -15.06 -10.13
C LYS A 100 -6.32 -13.87 -9.84
N LYS A 101 -7.48 -13.86 -10.48
CA LYS A 101 -8.51 -12.84 -10.28
C LYS A 101 -9.52 -13.29 -9.25
N VAL A 102 -9.93 -12.37 -8.36
CA VAL A 102 -11.07 -12.57 -7.47
C VAL A 102 -12.33 -12.03 -8.14
N THR A 103 -13.46 -12.74 -8.05
CA THR A 103 -14.73 -12.23 -8.57
C THR A 103 -15.27 -11.17 -7.63
N LEU A 104 -15.66 -10.03 -8.18
CA LEU A 104 -16.21 -8.90 -7.44
C LEU A 104 -17.40 -8.32 -8.21
N ASN A 105 -18.46 -7.95 -7.53
CA ASN A 105 -19.56 -7.21 -8.16
C ASN A 105 -19.31 -5.70 -8.04
N GLY A 106 -19.84 -4.92 -8.96
CA GLY A 106 -19.95 -3.48 -8.77
C GLY A 106 -20.92 -3.11 -7.64
N GLY A 107 -20.84 -1.89 -7.14
CA GLY A 107 -21.58 -1.45 -5.98
C GLY A 107 -20.83 -1.65 -4.68
N THR A 108 -21.55 -1.66 -3.56
CA THR A 108 -20.93 -1.73 -2.23
C THR A 108 -20.24 -3.06 -1.98
N ASN A 109 -18.96 -2.98 -1.62
CA ASN A 109 -18.13 -4.14 -1.26
C ASN A 109 -17.31 -3.82 -0.01
N THR A 110 -17.05 -4.86 0.78
CA THR A 110 -16.22 -4.78 1.98
C THR A 110 -14.76 -5.06 1.65
N PHE A 111 -13.89 -4.09 1.90
CA PHE A 111 -12.45 -4.22 1.81
C PHE A 111 -11.86 -4.38 3.20
N LYS A 112 -11.09 -5.43 3.44
CA LYS A 112 -10.48 -5.74 4.72
C LYS A 112 -8.97 -5.73 4.62
N TRP A 113 -8.33 -4.84 5.37
CA TRP A 113 -6.89 -4.83 5.59
C TRP A 113 -6.52 -5.61 6.84
N LYS A 114 -5.42 -6.33 6.75
CA LYS A 114 -4.70 -6.88 7.89
C LYS A 114 -3.41 -6.09 8.09
N LEU A 115 -3.30 -5.42 9.23
CA LEU A 115 -2.10 -4.67 9.61
C LEU A 115 -1.29 -5.51 10.58
N THR A 116 -0.11 -5.92 10.19
CA THR A 116 0.82 -6.65 11.06
C THR A 116 1.59 -5.69 11.96
N ALA A 117 1.76 -4.43 11.50
CA ALA A 117 2.26 -3.31 12.29
C ALA A 117 1.45 -2.05 11.95
N PRO A 118 0.38 -1.74 12.73
CA PRO A 118 -0.41 -0.52 12.56
C PRO A 118 0.44 0.74 12.77
N HIS A 119 0.19 1.78 11.97
CA HIS A 119 0.90 3.05 12.04
C HIS A 119 -0.05 4.23 11.96
N SER A 120 0.43 5.42 12.34
CA SER A 120 -0.31 6.68 12.16
C SER A 120 -0.71 6.84 10.70
N THR A 121 -2.02 6.92 10.44
CA THR A 121 -2.59 6.84 9.10
C THR A 121 -3.10 8.19 8.65
N LYS A 122 -2.63 8.65 7.49
CA LYS A 122 -3.15 9.85 6.86
C LYS A 122 -4.49 9.56 6.21
N GLU A 123 -4.50 8.66 5.23
CA GLU A 123 -5.69 8.33 4.45
C GLU A 123 -5.56 6.97 3.75
N TRP A 124 -6.70 6.45 3.31
CA TRP A 124 -6.86 5.27 2.48
C TRP A 124 -7.50 5.68 1.17
N LYS A 125 -6.97 5.19 0.04
CA LYS A 125 -7.49 5.49 -1.30
C LYS A 125 -7.60 4.22 -2.13
N TYR A 126 -8.69 4.08 -2.90
CA TYR A 126 -8.84 3.00 -3.86
C TYR A 126 -9.06 3.56 -5.25
N TYR A 127 -8.24 3.10 -6.19
CA TYR A 127 -8.29 3.42 -7.60
C TYR A 127 -8.63 2.17 -8.39
N ILE A 128 -9.16 2.33 -9.60
CA ILE A 128 -9.45 1.23 -10.50
C ILE A 128 -8.92 1.54 -11.89
N THR A 129 -8.55 0.51 -12.66
CA THR A 129 -8.14 0.69 -14.05
C THR A 129 -9.28 1.22 -14.92
N LYS A 130 -8.95 2.05 -15.93
CA LYS A 130 -9.89 2.56 -16.92
C LYS A 130 -10.59 1.42 -17.66
N LYS A 131 -11.70 1.75 -18.35
CA LYS A 131 -12.49 0.77 -19.12
C LYS A 131 -11.69 0.13 -20.27
N ASP A 132 -10.83 0.91 -20.88
CA ASP A 132 -10.01 0.59 -22.05
C ASP A 132 -8.54 0.29 -21.72
N TRP A 133 -8.24 0.02 -20.44
CA TRP A 133 -6.88 -0.32 -20.05
C TRP A 133 -6.37 -1.60 -20.74
N ASN A 134 -5.08 -1.67 -21.03
CA ASN A 134 -4.46 -2.86 -21.62
C ASN A 134 -3.91 -3.80 -20.53
N PRO A 135 -4.51 -4.98 -20.30
CA PRO A 135 -4.09 -5.91 -19.26
C PRO A 135 -2.73 -6.60 -19.52
N ASN A 136 -2.14 -6.40 -20.71
CA ASN A 136 -0.84 -6.94 -21.07
C ASN A 136 0.28 -5.91 -20.97
N MET A 137 0.02 -4.76 -20.35
CA MET A 137 1.01 -3.70 -20.10
C MET A 137 1.17 -3.49 -18.60
N PRO A 138 2.38 -3.15 -18.12
CA PRO A 138 2.60 -2.80 -16.72
C PRO A 138 1.65 -1.71 -16.24
N LEU A 139 1.29 -1.75 -14.96
CA LEU A 139 0.41 -0.76 -14.34
C LEU A 139 1.07 0.61 -14.33
N THR A 140 0.39 1.58 -14.92
CA THR A 140 0.81 2.99 -14.99
C THR A 140 -0.31 3.91 -14.50
N ARG A 141 0.02 5.17 -14.22
CA ARG A 141 -1.01 6.19 -13.92
C ARG A 141 -1.99 6.36 -15.06
N SER A 142 -1.52 6.28 -16.30
CA SER A 142 -2.38 6.41 -17.48
C SER A 142 -3.40 5.27 -17.62
N SER A 143 -3.14 4.10 -17.04
CA SER A 143 -4.09 2.97 -17.03
C SER A 143 -5.11 3.02 -15.90
N LEU A 144 -5.00 3.97 -14.96
CA LEU A 144 -5.90 4.14 -13.82
C LEU A 144 -6.83 5.35 -14.01
N ASP A 145 -8.04 5.26 -13.46
CA ASP A 145 -8.81 6.44 -13.10
C ASP A 145 -8.15 7.06 -11.88
N LEU A 146 -7.56 8.26 -12.05
CA LEU A 146 -6.77 8.90 -10.99
C LEU A 146 -7.63 9.65 -9.96
N VAL A 147 -8.95 9.72 -10.16
CA VAL A 147 -9.90 10.06 -9.11
C VAL A 147 -10.26 8.77 -8.39
N PRO A 148 -9.89 8.61 -7.11
CA PRO A 148 -10.17 7.38 -6.38
C PRO A 148 -11.68 7.19 -6.19
N PHE A 149 -12.17 5.97 -6.33
CA PHE A 149 -13.58 5.66 -6.06
C PHE A 149 -13.89 5.53 -4.55
N TYR A 150 -12.85 5.49 -3.72
CA TYR A 150 -12.95 5.51 -2.27
C TYR A 150 -11.83 6.32 -1.66
N VAL A 151 -12.17 7.16 -0.67
CA VAL A 151 -11.21 7.90 0.17
C VAL A 151 -11.74 7.88 1.60
N LYS A 152 -10.86 7.56 2.54
CA LYS A 152 -11.08 7.74 3.97
C LYS A 152 -9.88 8.44 4.59
N ASN A 153 -10.10 9.59 5.20
CA ASN A 153 -9.07 10.33 5.92
C ASN A 153 -9.12 9.96 7.41
N ASP A 154 -8.03 9.45 7.94
CA ASP A 154 -7.90 9.09 9.36
C ASP A 154 -7.13 10.17 10.16
N GLY A 155 -6.64 11.24 9.51
CA GLY A 155 -6.10 12.43 10.16
C GLY A 155 -4.91 12.17 11.10
N GLY A 156 -4.12 11.13 10.85
CA GLY A 156 -2.99 10.75 11.70
C GLY A 156 -3.32 9.74 12.81
N VAL A 157 -4.57 9.29 12.91
CA VAL A 157 -4.96 8.27 13.91
C VAL A 157 -4.31 6.93 13.56
N ARG A 158 -3.79 6.23 14.57
CA ARG A 158 -3.28 4.86 14.43
C ARG A 158 -4.44 3.87 14.51
N PRO A 159 -4.70 3.09 13.45
CA PRO A 159 -5.79 2.11 13.45
C PRO A 159 -5.45 0.86 14.26
N GLY A 160 -6.45 -0.02 14.45
CA GLY A 160 -6.24 -1.37 14.95
C GLY A 160 -5.60 -2.28 13.90
N THR A 161 -5.34 -3.55 14.28
CA THR A 161 -4.72 -4.56 13.39
C THR A 161 -5.62 -5.03 12.26
N THR A 162 -6.89 -4.70 12.29
CA THR A 162 -7.87 -4.97 11.24
C THR A 162 -8.60 -3.67 10.92
N VAL A 163 -8.62 -3.30 9.64
CA VAL A 163 -9.35 -2.13 9.13
C VAL A 163 -10.30 -2.59 8.05
N THR A 164 -11.56 -2.17 8.16
CA THR A 164 -12.62 -2.53 7.22
C THR A 164 -13.20 -1.27 6.59
N HIS A 165 -13.37 -1.30 5.27
CA HIS A 165 -13.97 -0.22 4.50
C HIS A 165 -15.12 -0.75 3.67
N GLU A 166 -16.26 -0.07 3.69
CA GLU A 166 -17.33 -0.26 2.73
C GLU A 166 -17.11 0.73 1.57
N ALA A 167 -16.76 0.21 0.40
CA ALA A 167 -16.44 1.02 -0.77
C ALA A 167 -17.35 0.68 -1.94
N ASN A 168 -17.79 1.71 -2.66
CA ASN A 168 -18.68 1.55 -3.81
C ASN A 168 -17.86 1.37 -5.10
N VAL A 169 -17.62 0.11 -5.47
CA VAL A 169 -16.89 -0.25 -6.68
C VAL A 169 -17.67 0.19 -7.92
N PRO A 170 -17.05 0.83 -8.93
CA PRO A 170 -17.72 1.29 -10.14
C PRO A 170 -18.53 0.19 -10.84
N THR A 171 -19.74 0.55 -11.29
CA THR A 171 -20.67 -0.36 -11.99
C THR A 171 -20.65 -0.18 -13.51
N ASP A 172 -19.83 0.72 -14.02
CA ASP A 172 -19.77 1.16 -15.41
C ASP A 172 -18.78 0.35 -16.29
N ARG A 173 -18.20 -0.70 -15.72
CA ARG A 173 -17.22 -1.59 -16.35
C ARG A 173 -17.36 -3.03 -15.87
N SER A 174 -16.88 -4.00 -16.67
CA SER A 174 -16.90 -5.44 -16.37
C SER A 174 -15.65 -6.12 -16.91
N GLY A 175 -15.40 -7.34 -16.46
CA GLY A 175 -14.24 -8.13 -16.87
C GLY A 175 -13.02 -7.89 -16.01
N TYR A 176 -11.83 -8.09 -16.56
CA TYR A 176 -10.59 -7.98 -15.81
C TYR A 176 -10.19 -6.52 -15.58
N HIS A 177 -10.13 -6.14 -14.32
CA HIS A 177 -9.64 -4.85 -13.85
C HIS A 177 -8.67 -5.03 -12.68
N LEU A 178 -7.86 -4.01 -12.41
CA LEU A 178 -7.03 -3.90 -11.21
C LEU A 178 -7.63 -2.84 -10.29
N ILE A 179 -7.75 -3.17 -9.01
CA ILE A 179 -7.98 -2.19 -7.96
C ILE A 179 -6.65 -1.96 -7.26
N LEU A 180 -6.20 -0.71 -7.23
CA LEU A 180 -5.04 -0.27 -6.46
C LEU A 180 -5.51 0.32 -5.15
N ALA A 181 -5.20 -0.35 -4.06
CA ALA A 181 -5.47 0.10 -2.71
C ALA A 181 -4.19 0.71 -2.12
N VAL A 182 -4.28 1.97 -1.67
CA VAL A 182 -3.16 2.74 -1.13
C VAL A 182 -3.46 3.11 0.31
N TRP A 183 -2.53 2.80 1.21
CA TRP A 183 -2.54 3.20 2.62
C TRP A 183 -1.43 4.23 2.85
N GLU A 184 -1.78 5.50 2.95
CA GLU A 184 -0.86 6.61 3.19
C GLU A 184 -0.54 6.75 4.68
N ILE A 185 0.74 6.76 5.02
CA ILE A 185 1.23 6.91 6.39
C ILE A 185 1.36 8.40 6.71
N ALA A 186 0.98 8.80 7.93
CA ALA A 186 0.92 10.22 8.30
C ALA A 186 2.25 10.80 8.78
N ASP A 187 3.10 9.98 9.39
CA ASP A 187 4.33 10.38 10.06
C ASP A 187 5.60 9.91 9.32
N THR A 188 5.43 9.36 8.13
CA THR A 188 6.50 9.07 7.17
C THR A 188 6.16 9.66 5.80
N GLY A 189 7.09 9.65 4.87
CA GLY A 189 6.83 10.00 3.47
C GLY A 189 6.33 8.82 2.63
N ASN A 190 5.90 7.72 3.24
CA ASN A 190 5.65 6.45 2.58
C ASN A 190 4.16 6.08 2.54
N ALA A 191 3.84 5.12 1.67
CA ALA A 191 2.54 4.47 1.59
C ALA A 191 2.68 2.99 1.24
N PHE A 192 1.65 2.19 1.55
CA PHE A 192 1.53 0.80 1.15
C PHE A 192 0.66 0.68 -0.08
N TYR A 193 1.09 -0.15 -1.02
CA TYR A 193 0.47 -0.35 -2.32
C TYR A 193 0.02 -1.80 -2.45
N GLN A 194 -1.28 -2.02 -2.59
CA GLN A 194 -1.83 -3.37 -2.73
C GLN A 194 -2.69 -3.44 -4.00
N VAL A 195 -2.28 -4.27 -4.95
CA VAL A 195 -3.05 -4.53 -6.15
C VAL A 195 -3.95 -5.73 -5.93
N ILE A 196 -5.22 -5.59 -6.34
CA ILE A 196 -6.23 -6.64 -6.34
C ILE A 196 -6.62 -6.88 -7.79
N ASP A 197 -6.37 -8.08 -8.28
CA ASP A 197 -6.80 -8.52 -9.61
C ASP A 197 -8.26 -8.98 -9.53
N VAL A 198 -9.17 -8.29 -10.20
CA VAL A 198 -10.60 -8.58 -10.12
C VAL A 198 -11.20 -8.99 -11.46
N ASN A 199 -12.07 -10.01 -11.44
CA ASN A 199 -13.05 -10.21 -12.48
C ASN A 199 -14.34 -9.52 -12.05
N LEU A 200 -14.57 -8.33 -12.58
CA LEU A 200 -15.69 -7.47 -12.19
C LEU A 200 -16.95 -7.90 -12.95
N VAL A 201 -18.00 -8.21 -12.21
CA VAL A 201 -19.29 -8.66 -12.76
C VAL A 201 -20.32 -7.55 -12.56
N ASN A 202 -20.81 -6.98 -13.67
CA ASN A 202 -21.88 -6.00 -13.70
C ASN A 202 -22.94 -6.40 -14.72
N ASN A 203 -24.00 -7.04 -14.28
CA ASN A 203 -25.03 -7.69 -15.12
C ASN A 203 -25.73 -6.74 -16.10
N GLY A 204 -25.77 -5.44 -15.81
CA GLY A 204 -26.36 -4.43 -16.70
C GLY A 204 -25.56 -4.15 -17.98
N LEU A 205 -24.26 -4.46 -18.01
CA LEU A 205 -23.39 -4.21 -19.17
C LEU A 205 -23.36 -5.39 -20.16
N ASN A 206 -23.68 -6.60 -19.69
CA ASN A 206 -23.67 -7.80 -20.53
C ASN A 206 -24.95 -7.93 -21.41
N SER A 207 -26.02 -7.19 -21.09
CA SER A 207 -27.28 -7.24 -21.84
C SER A 207 -27.22 -6.51 -23.19
N ASN A 208 -26.30 -5.58 -23.38
CA ASN A 208 -26.20 -4.80 -24.61
C ASN A 208 -25.46 -5.52 -25.75
N PHE A 209 -24.74 -6.61 -25.49
CA PHE A 209 -24.08 -7.39 -26.53
C PHE A 209 -24.95 -8.55 -27.08
N ALA A 210 -26.02 -8.94 -26.40
CA ALA A 210 -26.87 -10.06 -26.80
C ALA A 210 -27.99 -9.67 -27.81
N PHE A 211 -28.29 -8.40 -28.01
CA PHE A 211 -29.42 -7.95 -28.83
C PHE A 211 -29.06 -7.49 -30.25
N ASN A 212 -27.79 -7.40 -30.62
CA ASN A 212 -27.39 -6.89 -31.94
C ASN A 212 -27.09 -7.97 -33.02
N ASN A 213 -27.34 -9.25 -32.74
CA ASN A 213 -27.10 -10.32 -33.69
C ASN A 213 -28.37 -11.13 -34.09
N VAL A 214 -29.55 -10.53 -33.97
CA VAL A 214 -30.71 -11.12 -34.67
C VAL A 214 -30.70 -10.59 -36.10
N VAL A 215 -30.01 -11.30 -36.99
CA VAL A 215 -30.15 -11.15 -38.44
C VAL A 215 -31.58 -11.54 -38.79
N GLN A 216 -32.42 -10.58 -39.13
CA GLN A 216 -33.72 -10.83 -39.77
C GLN A 216 -33.44 -11.44 -41.15
N VAL A 217 -33.74 -12.71 -41.31
CA VAL A 217 -33.79 -13.34 -42.64
C VAL A 217 -35.03 -12.82 -43.33
N PRO A 218 -34.95 -12.20 -44.53
CA PRO A 218 -36.13 -11.81 -45.29
C PRO A 218 -36.84 -13.07 -45.78
N THR A 219 -38.10 -13.26 -45.42
CA THR A 219 -38.99 -14.22 -46.05
C THR A 219 -39.31 -13.72 -47.46
N LEU A 220 -38.77 -14.41 -48.46
CA LEU A 220 -39.20 -14.28 -49.87
C LEU A 220 -40.54 -15.02 -50.04
N PHE A 221 -41.57 -14.29 -50.41
CA PHE A 221 -42.77 -14.80 -51.06
C PHE A 221 -42.70 -14.47 -52.54
#